data_b005ed2c05d636ee46415f9a3b89943c
#
_entry.id   b005ed2c05d636ee46415f9a3b89943c
#
_cell.length_a   1.000
_cell.length_b   1.000
_cell.length_c   1.000
_cell.angle_alpha   90.00
_cell.angle_beta   90.00
_cell.angle_gamma   90.00
#
_symmetry.space_group_name_H-M   'P 1'
#
loop_
_entity.id
_entity.type
_entity.pdbx_description
1 polymer ?
#
loop_
_entity_poly.entity_id
_entity_poly.type
_entity_poly.pdbx_seq_one_letter_code
_entity_poly.pdbx_strand_id
1 'polypeptide(L)'
;MNRARFAGAVAVALITSPASAEDLFDLKPVADGVYAALARPATPINCNAAVVVYDEGVLVVDTHSRPSSARGLIQQIRGVTDKPVRYAVNTHFHWDHAQGNHAYPVAFPKQVAIVASEATRENLKELGMQRVKDQLEAGPRQIAALKERIAAATDATARKAIEGELAQQEAYLAEIRSLELTLPDLTFDKSLILHRQDRDIVLLFLGRGHTSGDVVAYLPKQRVVATGDLLHGWMPFMGDSYPPEWVATLDALDKLDFDHIVGGHGGVKPKSHLRFFRDYLADLIEAVRAARARGETLDQAKTSVAAVLKPKFDAGMDGRFDGSVGANIEKVYRDLEAKKY
;
A
#
# COMPACT_ATOMS: atom_id res chain seq x y z
N MET A 1 -22.24 -70.19 11.15
CA MET A 1 -21.12 -69.34 10.61
C MET A 1 -21.69 -68.05 10.10
N ASN A 2 -21.75 -67.01 10.97
CA ASN A 2 -22.28 -65.70 10.65
C ASN A 2 -21.12 -64.76 10.30
N ARG A 3 -21.10 -64.26 9.07
CA ARG A 3 -20.17 -63.18 8.63
C ARG A 3 -20.85 -61.82 8.83
N ALA A 4 -20.39 -61.07 9.83
CA ALA A 4 -20.76 -59.69 9.99
C ALA A 4 -20.01 -58.82 8.93
N ARG A 5 -20.77 -58.03 8.16
CA ARG A 5 -20.21 -57.01 7.24
C ARG A 5 -20.12 -55.70 8.01
N PHE A 6 -18.91 -55.23 8.22
CA PHE A 6 -18.67 -53.86 8.68
C PHE A 6 -18.78 -52.89 7.46
N ALA A 7 -19.75 -51.99 7.50
CA ALA A 7 -19.83 -50.86 6.59
C ALA A 7 -19.06 -49.70 7.22
N GLY A 8 -17.89 -49.39 6.69
CA GLY A 8 -17.14 -48.21 7.05
C GLY A 8 -17.73 -46.98 6.36
N ALA A 9 -18.25 -46.03 7.14
CA ALA A 9 -18.63 -44.71 6.63
C ALA A 9 -17.37 -43.86 6.43
N VAL A 10 -17.08 -43.53 5.18
CA VAL A 10 -16.01 -42.54 4.83
C VAL A 10 -16.63 -41.16 5.03
N ALA A 11 -16.21 -40.45 6.06
CA ALA A 11 -16.52 -39.04 6.24
C ALA A 11 -15.69 -38.24 5.23
N VAL A 12 -16.33 -37.72 4.20
CA VAL A 12 -15.74 -36.73 3.29
C VAL A 12 -15.71 -35.41 4.04
N ALA A 13 -14.53 -35.02 4.52
CA ALA A 13 -14.29 -33.68 4.99
C ALA A 13 -14.39 -32.72 3.81
N LEU A 14 -15.42 -31.87 3.80
CA LEU A 14 -15.53 -30.72 2.90
C LEU A 14 -14.38 -29.77 3.23
N ILE A 15 -13.29 -29.86 2.48
CA ILE A 15 -12.24 -28.86 2.46
C ILE A 15 -12.87 -27.64 1.77
N THR A 16 -13.31 -26.66 2.55
CA THR A 16 -13.63 -25.34 2.02
C THR A 16 -12.35 -24.77 1.45
N SER A 17 -12.23 -24.74 0.12
CA SER A 17 -11.15 -24.05 -0.56
C SER A 17 -11.12 -22.60 -0.08
N PRO A 18 -9.95 -22.05 0.31
CA PRO A 18 -9.84 -20.61 0.55
C PRO A 18 -10.26 -19.88 -0.73
N ALA A 19 -10.86 -18.70 -0.57
CA ALA A 19 -11.21 -17.80 -1.68
C ALA A 19 -10.09 -17.80 -2.71
N SER A 20 -10.42 -17.96 -3.99
CA SER A 20 -9.41 -18.10 -5.04
C SER A 20 -8.54 -16.84 -5.07
N ALA A 21 -7.23 -17.01 -5.30
CA ALA A 21 -6.28 -15.90 -5.40
C ALA A 21 -6.66 -14.86 -6.46
N GLU A 22 -7.50 -15.24 -7.43
CA GLU A 22 -8.05 -14.38 -8.46
C GLU A 22 -8.92 -13.24 -7.92
N ASP A 23 -9.46 -13.38 -6.70
CA ASP A 23 -10.36 -12.38 -6.11
C ASP A 23 -9.63 -11.24 -5.40
N LEU A 24 -8.31 -11.36 -5.15
CA LEU A 24 -7.54 -10.38 -4.37
C LEU A 24 -6.95 -9.26 -5.21
N PHE A 25 -6.62 -9.51 -6.46
CA PHE A 25 -5.95 -8.53 -7.33
C PHE A 25 -6.52 -8.55 -8.76
N ASP A 26 -6.57 -7.36 -9.35
CA ASP A 26 -6.77 -7.16 -10.78
C ASP A 26 -5.40 -6.91 -11.42
N LEU A 27 -4.81 -7.93 -12.02
CA LEU A 27 -3.49 -7.86 -12.64
C LEU A 27 -3.59 -7.24 -14.03
N LYS A 28 -3.29 -5.95 -14.15
CA LYS A 28 -3.42 -5.17 -15.39
C LYS A 28 -2.07 -4.91 -16.04
N PRO A 29 -1.89 -5.17 -17.34
CA PRO A 29 -0.69 -4.73 -18.05
C PRO A 29 -0.63 -3.19 -18.10
N VAL A 30 0.55 -2.63 -17.79
CA VAL A 30 0.83 -1.18 -17.83
C VAL A 30 1.78 -0.87 -18.99
N ALA A 31 2.80 -1.69 -19.15
CA ALA A 31 3.77 -1.63 -20.24
C ALA A 31 4.36 -3.03 -20.51
N ASP A 32 5.26 -3.16 -21.49
CA ASP A 32 5.92 -4.42 -21.79
C ASP A 32 6.60 -5.03 -20.57
N GLY A 33 6.13 -6.21 -20.14
CA GLY A 33 6.60 -6.91 -18.95
C GLY A 33 6.32 -6.21 -17.61
N VAL A 34 5.48 -5.16 -17.57
CA VAL A 34 5.12 -4.42 -16.36
C VAL A 34 3.62 -4.50 -16.13
N TYR A 35 3.24 -4.94 -14.94
CA TYR A 35 1.84 -5.09 -14.52
C TYR A 35 1.58 -4.34 -13.22
N ALA A 36 0.40 -3.80 -13.09
CA ALA A 36 -0.15 -3.33 -11.81
C ALA A 36 -1.09 -4.40 -11.24
N ALA A 37 -0.79 -4.91 -10.07
CA ALA A 37 -1.69 -5.75 -9.30
C ALA A 37 -2.54 -4.84 -8.41
N LEU A 38 -3.74 -4.48 -8.89
CA LEU A 38 -4.65 -3.59 -8.19
C LEU A 38 -5.46 -4.37 -7.17
N ALA A 39 -5.38 -3.97 -5.91
CA ALA A 39 -6.02 -4.66 -4.79
C ALA A 39 -7.56 -4.65 -4.88
N ARG A 40 -8.19 -5.76 -4.53
CA ARG A 40 -9.64 -5.97 -4.45
C ARG A 40 -10.06 -6.52 -3.09
N PRO A 41 -11.07 -5.95 -2.44
CA PRO A 41 -11.58 -4.61 -2.69
C PRO A 41 -10.48 -3.57 -2.41
N ALA A 42 -10.61 -2.39 -3.01
CA ALA A 42 -9.71 -1.26 -2.78
C ALA A 42 -9.94 -0.69 -1.37
N THR A 43 -9.39 -1.34 -0.35
CA THR A 43 -9.48 -0.97 1.05
C THR A 43 -8.09 -0.62 1.59
N PRO A 44 -7.98 0.13 2.71
CA PRO A 44 -6.69 0.41 3.34
C PRO A 44 -5.91 -0.84 3.79
N ILE A 45 -6.56 -2.00 3.92
CA ILE A 45 -5.90 -3.27 4.29
C ILE A 45 -5.05 -3.84 3.16
N ASN A 46 -5.37 -3.52 1.91
CA ASN A 46 -4.70 -4.06 0.75
C ASN A 46 -4.04 -2.93 -0.05
N CYS A 47 -2.72 -2.98 -0.23
CA CYS A 47 -2.03 -2.12 -1.18
C CYS A 47 -2.02 -2.75 -2.59
N ASN A 48 -1.74 -1.93 -3.59
CA ASN A 48 -1.34 -2.41 -4.91
C ASN A 48 0.09 -2.92 -4.88
N ALA A 49 0.46 -3.68 -5.91
CA ALA A 49 1.86 -4.00 -6.19
C ALA A 49 2.18 -3.74 -7.66
N ALA A 50 3.45 -3.44 -7.97
CA ALA A 50 3.92 -3.53 -9.33
C ALA A 50 4.67 -4.86 -9.54
N VAL A 51 4.42 -5.51 -10.68
CA VAL A 51 5.09 -6.75 -11.08
C VAL A 51 5.89 -6.47 -12.34
N VAL A 52 7.20 -6.66 -12.27
CA VAL A 52 8.14 -6.43 -13.37
C VAL A 52 8.75 -7.76 -13.79
N VAL A 53 8.34 -8.24 -14.95
CA VAL A 53 8.91 -9.45 -15.57
C VAL A 53 10.08 -9.03 -16.45
N TYR A 54 11.27 -9.62 -16.22
CA TYR A 54 12.47 -9.36 -16.97
C TYR A 54 13.13 -10.68 -17.42
N ASP A 55 14.27 -10.64 -18.09
CA ASP A 55 14.94 -11.80 -18.70
C ASP A 55 15.12 -13.00 -17.75
N GLU A 56 15.61 -12.79 -16.53
CA GLU A 56 15.98 -13.85 -15.57
C GLU A 56 14.98 -14.07 -14.44
N GLY A 57 13.92 -13.24 -14.31
CA GLY A 57 13.03 -13.32 -13.16
C GLY A 57 11.93 -12.29 -13.11
N VAL A 58 11.41 -12.12 -11.91
CA VAL A 58 10.39 -11.15 -11.58
C VAL A 58 10.85 -10.29 -10.40
N LEU A 59 10.60 -9.00 -10.47
CA LEU A 59 10.66 -8.09 -9.33
C LEU A 59 9.23 -7.67 -8.97
N VAL A 60 8.89 -7.74 -7.68
CA VAL A 60 7.61 -7.28 -7.14
C VAL A 60 7.87 -6.07 -6.26
N VAL A 61 7.10 -5.00 -6.43
CA VAL A 61 7.12 -3.81 -5.58
C VAL A 61 5.92 -3.86 -4.67
N ASP A 62 6.17 -3.90 -3.38
CA ASP A 62 5.28 -4.11 -2.24
C ASP A 62 4.69 -5.53 -2.13
N THR A 63 4.57 -5.97 -0.88
CA THR A 63 4.28 -7.36 -0.53
C THR A 63 2.95 -7.55 0.21
N HIS A 64 2.15 -6.49 0.29
CA HIS A 64 0.84 -6.46 0.92
C HIS A 64 0.82 -6.61 2.45
N SER A 65 -0.40 -6.57 2.99
CA SER A 65 -0.69 -6.53 4.43
C SER A 65 -0.49 -7.85 5.16
N ARG A 66 -0.39 -8.98 4.43
CA ARG A 66 -0.33 -10.32 5.03
C ARG A 66 0.25 -11.36 4.07
N PRO A 67 0.85 -12.43 4.61
CA PRO A 67 1.44 -13.49 3.79
C PRO A 67 0.46 -14.17 2.82
N SER A 68 -0.82 -14.32 3.18
CA SER A 68 -1.82 -14.93 2.28
C SER A 68 -2.08 -14.06 1.04
N SER A 69 -2.14 -12.74 1.19
CA SER A 69 -2.27 -11.82 0.05
C SER A 69 -1.06 -11.89 -0.87
N ALA A 70 0.14 -11.91 -0.29
CA ALA A 70 1.38 -12.08 -1.06
C ALA A 70 1.41 -13.44 -1.79
N ARG A 71 1.00 -14.54 -1.15
CA ARG A 71 0.87 -15.86 -1.82
C ARG A 71 -0.13 -15.81 -2.97
N GLY A 72 -1.24 -15.10 -2.80
CA GLY A 72 -2.22 -14.88 -3.87
C GLY A 72 -1.61 -14.20 -5.08
N LEU A 73 -0.84 -13.11 -4.87
CA LEU A 73 -0.14 -12.44 -5.97
C LEU A 73 0.91 -13.35 -6.63
N ILE A 74 1.70 -14.08 -5.85
CA ILE A 74 2.69 -15.05 -6.38
C ILE A 74 2.00 -16.08 -7.29
N GLN A 75 0.81 -16.57 -6.92
CA GLN A 75 0.05 -17.50 -7.75
C GLN A 75 -0.43 -16.84 -9.06
N GLN A 76 -0.91 -15.60 -9.03
CA GLN A 76 -1.29 -14.87 -10.24
C GLN A 76 -0.08 -14.59 -11.15
N ILE A 77 1.09 -14.27 -10.59
CA ILE A 77 2.34 -14.10 -11.34
C ILE A 77 2.69 -15.39 -12.11
N ARG A 78 2.50 -16.57 -11.51
CA ARG A 78 2.72 -17.86 -12.20
C ARG A 78 1.78 -18.09 -13.38
N GLY A 79 0.63 -17.42 -13.42
CA GLY A 79 -0.26 -17.40 -14.59
C GLY A 79 0.24 -16.52 -15.74
N VAL A 80 1.21 -15.63 -15.47
CA VAL A 80 1.79 -14.70 -16.45
C VAL A 80 3.16 -15.20 -16.93
N THR A 81 3.96 -15.81 -16.04
CA THR A 81 5.32 -16.26 -16.35
C THR A 81 5.78 -17.41 -15.44
N ASP A 82 6.58 -18.31 -15.96
CA ASP A 82 7.25 -19.38 -15.19
C ASP A 82 8.53 -18.89 -14.47
N LYS A 83 8.93 -17.63 -14.68
CA LYS A 83 10.14 -17.08 -14.08
C LYS A 83 9.96 -16.89 -12.56
N PRO A 84 10.99 -17.18 -11.74
CA PRO A 84 10.92 -17.02 -10.31
C PRO A 84 10.93 -15.53 -9.91
N VAL A 85 10.29 -15.20 -8.78
CA VAL A 85 10.51 -13.90 -8.14
C VAL A 85 11.93 -13.87 -7.57
N ARG A 86 12.71 -12.88 -7.98
CA ARG A 86 14.09 -12.66 -7.54
C ARG A 86 14.22 -11.51 -6.56
N TYR A 87 13.32 -10.55 -6.65
CA TYR A 87 13.32 -9.37 -5.78
C TYR A 87 11.91 -9.04 -5.33
N ALA A 88 11.75 -8.79 -4.03
CA ALA A 88 10.58 -8.14 -3.44
C ALA A 88 11.06 -6.80 -2.86
N VAL A 89 10.52 -5.69 -3.33
CA VAL A 89 10.92 -4.35 -2.90
C VAL A 89 9.85 -3.81 -1.96
N ASN A 90 10.21 -3.36 -0.77
CA ASN A 90 9.32 -2.57 0.06
C ASN A 90 9.54 -1.09 -0.25
N THR A 91 8.49 -0.42 -0.71
CA THR A 91 8.54 1.03 -0.94
C THR A 91 8.73 1.78 0.36
N HIS A 92 8.05 1.35 1.42
CA HIS A 92 8.14 1.93 2.75
C HIS A 92 7.72 0.91 3.84
N PHE A 93 7.75 1.33 5.11
CA PHE A 93 7.60 0.42 6.25
C PHE A 93 6.16 0.14 6.68
N HIS A 94 5.14 0.75 6.09
CA HIS A 94 3.77 0.53 6.52
C HIS A 94 3.34 -0.92 6.33
N TRP A 95 2.48 -1.32 7.23
CA TRP A 95 2.08 -2.71 7.42
C TRP A 95 1.43 -3.34 6.18
N ASP A 96 0.65 -2.57 5.45
CA ASP A 96 -0.02 -3.02 4.23
C ASP A 96 0.91 -3.15 3.01
N HIS A 97 2.15 -2.69 3.11
CA HIS A 97 3.20 -2.81 2.08
C HIS A 97 4.28 -3.83 2.39
N ALA A 98 4.46 -4.23 3.66
CA ALA A 98 5.62 -5.02 4.06
C ALA A 98 5.31 -6.31 4.86
N GLN A 99 4.10 -6.47 5.43
CA GLN A 99 3.79 -7.64 6.27
C GLN A 99 3.70 -8.95 5.48
N GLY A 100 3.53 -8.91 4.16
CA GLY A 100 3.58 -10.08 3.29
C GLY A 100 4.98 -10.58 2.95
N ASN A 101 6.05 -9.90 3.38
CA ASN A 101 7.44 -10.26 3.08
C ASN A 101 7.76 -11.74 3.27
N HIS A 102 7.29 -12.34 4.37
CA HIS A 102 7.56 -13.74 4.72
C HIS A 102 7.14 -14.74 3.62
N ALA A 103 6.12 -14.43 2.83
CA ALA A 103 5.64 -15.34 1.79
C ALA A 103 6.67 -15.58 0.66
N TYR A 104 7.53 -14.60 0.39
CA TYR A 104 8.48 -14.67 -0.72
C TYR A 104 9.62 -15.66 -0.47
N PRO A 105 10.40 -15.60 0.63
CA PRO A 105 11.42 -16.60 0.89
C PRO A 105 10.85 -18.01 1.13
N VAL A 106 9.60 -18.14 1.56
CA VAL A 106 8.91 -19.45 1.64
C VAL A 106 8.61 -19.99 0.24
N ALA A 107 8.14 -19.16 -0.70
CA ALA A 107 7.81 -19.58 -2.05
C ALA A 107 9.04 -19.79 -2.94
N PHE A 108 10.13 -19.05 -2.70
CA PHE A 108 11.38 -19.02 -3.48
C PHE A 108 12.62 -19.12 -2.57
N PRO A 109 12.85 -20.28 -1.90
CA PRO A 109 13.91 -20.43 -0.90
C PRO A 109 15.28 -20.12 -1.50
N LYS A 110 16.05 -19.23 -0.86
CA LYS A 110 17.40 -18.80 -1.28
C LYS A 110 17.49 -18.18 -2.69
N GLN A 111 16.36 -17.79 -3.26
CA GLN A 111 16.30 -17.23 -4.63
C GLN A 111 15.81 -15.79 -4.66
N VAL A 112 15.08 -15.33 -3.63
CA VAL A 112 14.54 -13.99 -3.55
C VAL A 112 15.31 -13.17 -2.53
N ALA A 113 15.62 -11.91 -2.87
CA ALA A 113 16.08 -10.89 -1.94
C ALA A 113 14.94 -9.89 -1.67
N ILE A 114 14.77 -9.51 -0.41
CA ILE A 114 13.86 -8.43 -0.01
C ILE A 114 14.68 -7.14 0.07
N VAL A 115 14.27 -6.14 -0.71
CA VAL A 115 15.03 -4.89 -0.92
C VAL A 115 14.26 -3.72 -0.35
N ALA A 116 14.94 -2.80 0.32
CA ALA A 116 14.36 -1.53 0.78
C ALA A 116 15.44 -0.44 0.90
N SER A 117 15.03 0.79 1.21
CA SER A 117 15.97 1.77 1.77
C SER A 117 16.41 1.35 3.18
N GLU A 118 17.58 1.80 3.61
CA GLU A 118 18.04 1.56 4.99
C GLU A 118 17.03 2.09 6.02
N ALA A 119 16.50 3.29 5.81
CA ALA A 119 15.50 3.88 6.68
C ALA A 119 14.20 3.04 6.77
N THR A 120 13.73 2.46 5.65
CA THR A 120 12.58 1.55 5.67
C THR A 120 12.87 0.31 6.49
N ARG A 121 14.06 -0.29 6.34
CA ARG A 121 14.44 -1.47 7.12
C ARG A 121 14.51 -1.17 8.63
N GLU A 122 15.11 -0.06 9.02
CA GLU A 122 15.19 0.33 10.45
C GLU A 122 13.79 0.63 11.02
N ASN A 123 12.93 1.33 10.28
CA ASN A 123 11.54 1.55 10.70
C ASN A 123 10.76 0.23 10.85
N LEU A 124 10.94 -0.73 9.95
CA LEU A 124 10.32 -2.07 10.09
C LEU A 124 10.81 -2.78 11.35
N LYS A 125 12.11 -2.72 11.64
CA LYS A 125 12.72 -3.34 12.81
C LYS A 125 12.21 -2.72 14.11
N GLU A 126 12.11 -1.38 14.16
CA GLU A 126 11.72 -0.65 15.36
C GLU A 126 10.21 -0.63 15.57
N LEU A 127 9.44 -0.37 14.52
CA LEU A 127 8.01 -0.10 14.59
C LEU A 127 7.13 -1.25 14.09
N GLY A 128 7.66 -2.16 13.26
CA GLY A 128 6.86 -3.17 12.58
C GLY A 128 6.05 -4.04 13.53
N MET A 129 6.65 -4.60 14.58
CA MET A 129 5.93 -5.40 15.57
C MET A 129 5.03 -4.57 16.47
N GLN A 130 5.37 -3.30 16.74
CA GLN A 130 4.46 -2.40 17.45
C GLN A 130 3.20 -2.14 16.62
N ARG A 131 3.34 -1.89 15.32
CA ARG A 131 2.20 -1.72 14.40
C ARG A 131 1.29 -2.97 14.35
N VAL A 132 1.86 -4.18 14.39
CA VAL A 132 1.07 -5.42 14.52
C VAL A 132 0.25 -5.42 15.81
N LYS A 133 0.84 -5.06 16.95
CA LYS A 133 0.11 -4.96 18.23
C LYS A 133 -0.99 -3.92 18.16
N ASP A 134 -0.70 -2.74 17.63
CA ASP A 134 -1.68 -1.66 17.48
C ASP A 134 -2.89 -2.11 16.62
N GLN A 135 -2.64 -2.85 15.55
CA GLN A 135 -3.70 -3.42 14.70
C GLN A 135 -4.54 -4.47 15.46
N LEU A 136 -3.90 -5.34 16.23
CA LEU A 136 -4.61 -6.34 17.02
C LEU A 136 -5.46 -5.71 18.13
N GLU A 137 -5.00 -4.61 18.72
CA GLU A 137 -5.75 -3.86 19.75
C GLU A 137 -6.90 -3.05 19.13
N ALA A 138 -6.69 -2.43 17.96
CA ALA A 138 -7.72 -1.64 17.28
C ALA A 138 -8.77 -2.52 16.59
N GLY A 139 -8.40 -3.71 16.13
CA GLY A 139 -9.20 -4.59 15.29
C GLY A 139 -10.60 -4.88 15.81
N PRO A 140 -10.81 -5.26 17.09
CA PRO A 140 -12.16 -5.52 17.62
C PRO A 140 -13.10 -4.32 17.49
N ARG A 141 -12.59 -3.09 17.70
CA ARG A 141 -13.39 -1.85 17.54
C ARG A 141 -13.73 -1.59 16.07
N GLN A 142 -12.78 -1.83 15.17
CA GLN A 142 -13.01 -1.68 13.72
C GLN A 142 -14.06 -2.69 13.23
N ILE A 143 -14.01 -3.93 13.67
CA ILE A 143 -15.01 -4.97 13.37
C ILE A 143 -16.40 -4.56 13.90
N ALA A 144 -16.49 -4.04 15.14
CA ALA A 144 -17.75 -3.58 15.70
C ALA A 144 -18.35 -2.44 14.87
N ALA A 145 -17.56 -1.45 14.48
CA ALA A 145 -17.99 -0.34 13.63
C ALA A 145 -18.48 -0.82 12.25
N LEU A 146 -17.81 -1.80 11.64
CA LEU A 146 -18.26 -2.38 10.37
C LEU A 146 -19.61 -3.10 10.53
N LYS A 147 -19.82 -3.85 11.62
CA LYS A 147 -21.10 -4.51 11.91
C LYS A 147 -22.24 -3.51 12.13
N GLU A 148 -21.98 -2.38 12.79
CA GLU A 148 -22.95 -1.29 12.94
C GLU A 148 -23.29 -0.66 11.57
N ARG A 149 -22.28 -0.41 10.72
CA ARG A 149 -22.50 0.10 9.35
C ARG A 149 -23.33 -0.87 8.49
N ILE A 150 -23.10 -2.19 8.61
CA ILE A 150 -23.90 -3.22 7.92
C ILE A 150 -25.36 -3.16 8.39
N ALA A 151 -25.59 -3.04 9.71
CA ALA A 151 -26.95 -2.97 10.28
C ALA A 151 -27.69 -1.69 9.84
N ALA A 152 -26.98 -0.58 9.67
CA ALA A 152 -27.56 0.70 9.22
C ALA A 152 -27.73 0.80 7.69
N ALA A 153 -27.09 -0.07 6.90
CA ALA A 153 -27.13 -0.01 5.45
C ALA A 153 -28.51 -0.40 4.89
N THR A 154 -29.15 0.51 4.19
CA THR A 154 -30.45 0.32 3.51
C THR A 154 -30.29 -0.16 2.08
N ASP A 155 -29.21 0.18 1.41
CA ASP A 155 -28.89 -0.25 0.06
C ASP A 155 -28.16 -1.60 0.07
N ALA A 156 -28.62 -2.55 -0.75
CA ALA A 156 -28.10 -3.91 -0.78
C ALA A 156 -26.66 -3.98 -1.33
N THR A 157 -26.31 -3.12 -2.29
CA THR A 157 -24.95 -3.08 -2.89
C THR A 157 -23.96 -2.50 -1.88
N ALA A 158 -24.34 -1.42 -1.21
CA ALA A 158 -23.54 -0.82 -0.14
C ALA A 158 -23.33 -1.80 1.02
N ARG A 159 -24.39 -2.51 1.44
CA ARG A 159 -24.31 -3.56 2.48
C ARG A 159 -23.30 -4.64 2.08
N LYS A 160 -23.41 -5.20 0.89
CA LYS A 160 -22.50 -6.24 0.39
C LYS A 160 -21.06 -5.78 0.34
N ALA A 161 -20.81 -4.52 -0.02
CA ALA A 161 -19.45 -3.94 0.01
C ALA A 161 -18.87 -3.90 1.43
N ILE A 162 -19.67 -3.47 2.44
CA ILE A 162 -19.24 -3.42 3.84
C ILE A 162 -19.05 -4.85 4.41
N GLU A 163 -19.89 -5.81 4.02
CA GLU A 163 -19.70 -7.22 4.38
C GLU A 163 -18.38 -7.78 3.84
N GLY A 164 -18.01 -7.40 2.61
CA GLY A 164 -16.69 -7.71 2.03
C GLY A 164 -15.53 -7.08 2.81
N GLU A 165 -15.67 -5.81 3.21
CA GLU A 165 -14.71 -5.11 4.06
C GLU A 165 -14.56 -5.80 5.44
N LEU A 166 -15.67 -6.21 6.05
CA LEU A 166 -15.67 -6.95 7.31
C LEU A 166 -14.93 -8.29 7.19
N ALA A 167 -15.23 -9.07 6.15
CA ALA A 167 -14.56 -10.35 5.92
C ALA A 167 -13.05 -10.19 5.73
N GLN A 168 -12.59 -9.15 5.01
CA GLN A 168 -11.18 -8.82 4.85
C GLN A 168 -10.54 -8.44 6.19
N GLN A 169 -11.21 -7.63 7.00
CA GLN A 169 -10.70 -7.21 8.32
C GLN A 169 -10.57 -8.41 9.28
N GLU A 170 -11.59 -9.28 9.34
CA GLU A 170 -11.57 -10.49 10.18
C GLU A 170 -10.46 -11.45 9.76
N ALA A 171 -10.29 -11.70 8.45
CA ALA A 171 -9.22 -12.54 7.91
C ALA A 171 -7.83 -11.94 8.17
N TYR A 172 -7.68 -10.63 8.01
CA TYR A 172 -6.44 -9.92 8.33
C TYR A 172 -6.04 -10.12 9.80
N LEU A 173 -6.94 -9.81 10.74
CA LEU A 173 -6.66 -9.95 12.18
C LEU A 173 -6.37 -11.41 12.61
N ALA A 174 -7.02 -12.38 11.97
CA ALA A 174 -6.76 -13.78 12.26
C ALA A 174 -5.32 -14.17 11.85
N GLU A 175 -4.84 -13.69 10.71
CA GLU A 175 -3.53 -14.05 10.17
C GLU A 175 -2.38 -13.34 10.89
N ILE A 176 -2.52 -12.03 11.19
CA ILE A 176 -1.43 -11.25 11.81
C ILE A 176 -1.11 -11.65 13.26
N ARG A 177 -1.98 -12.44 13.93
CA ARG A 177 -1.71 -12.98 15.27
C ARG A 177 -0.46 -13.86 15.31
N SER A 178 -0.16 -14.53 14.22
CA SER A 178 1.01 -15.42 14.06
C SER A 178 2.00 -14.87 13.03
N LEU A 179 1.95 -13.57 12.75
CA LEU A 179 2.83 -12.96 11.75
C LEU A 179 4.28 -13.00 12.23
N GLU A 180 5.14 -13.52 11.38
CA GLU A 180 6.59 -13.40 11.49
C GLU A 180 7.07 -12.25 10.62
N LEU A 181 7.59 -11.18 11.25
CA LEU A 181 8.11 -10.04 10.54
C LEU A 181 9.41 -10.42 9.85
N THR A 182 9.43 -10.38 8.52
CA THR A 182 10.61 -10.63 7.70
C THR A 182 11.17 -9.30 7.20
N LEU A 183 12.37 -8.95 7.70
CA LEU A 183 13.04 -7.70 7.34
C LEU A 183 13.69 -7.80 5.96
N PRO A 184 13.84 -6.66 5.24
CA PRO A 184 14.68 -6.58 4.05
C PRO A 184 16.12 -7.05 4.33
N ASP A 185 16.70 -7.85 3.45
CA ASP A 185 18.05 -8.38 3.53
C ASP A 185 19.05 -7.65 2.61
N LEU A 186 18.55 -6.83 1.71
CA LEU A 186 19.33 -5.94 0.86
C LEU A 186 18.85 -4.50 0.98
N THR A 187 19.73 -3.59 1.38
CA THR A 187 19.40 -2.19 1.57
C THR A 187 20.29 -1.25 0.75
N PHE A 188 19.80 -0.04 0.52
CA PHE A 188 20.57 1.03 -0.13
C PHE A 188 20.17 2.40 0.43
N ASP A 189 21.07 3.41 0.29
CA ASP A 189 20.81 4.75 0.78
C ASP A 189 20.19 5.69 -0.24
N LYS A 190 20.68 5.68 -1.49
CA LYS A 190 20.25 6.61 -2.54
C LYS A 190 19.65 5.92 -3.75
N SER A 191 20.34 4.92 -4.27
CA SER A 191 19.89 4.18 -5.44
C SER A 191 20.50 2.80 -5.50
N LEU A 192 19.75 1.89 -6.15
CA LEU A 192 20.22 0.58 -6.56
C LEU A 192 19.76 0.34 -7.99
N ILE A 193 20.67 0.00 -8.89
CA ILE A 193 20.35 -0.26 -10.30
C ILE A 193 20.55 -1.75 -10.57
N LEU A 194 19.50 -2.40 -11.05
CA LEU A 194 19.55 -3.77 -11.53
C LEU A 194 19.65 -3.73 -13.05
N HIS A 195 20.86 -3.91 -13.59
CA HIS A 195 21.10 -4.02 -15.02
C HIS A 195 20.66 -5.40 -15.50
N ARG A 196 19.67 -5.45 -16.39
CA ARG A 196 19.18 -6.68 -17.04
C ARG A 196 19.36 -6.56 -18.54
N GLN A 197 19.37 -7.71 -19.24
CA GLN A 197 19.63 -7.69 -20.69
C GLN A 197 18.59 -6.89 -21.47
N ASP A 198 17.33 -6.95 -21.03
CA ASP A 198 16.19 -6.31 -21.70
C ASP A 198 15.81 -4.94 -21.13
N ARG A 199 16.20 -4.63 -19.89
CA ARG A 199 15.85 -3.37 -19.19
C ARG A 199 16.72 -3.07 -17.98
N ASP A 200 16.78 -1.82 -17.60
CA ASP A 200 17.24 -1.39 -16.27
C ASP A 200 16.04 -1.25 -15.34
N ILE A 201 16.20 -1.67 -14.08
CA ILE A 201 15.26 -1.40 -13.00
C ILE A 201 16.01 -0.55 -11.99
N VAL A 202 15.55 0.67 -11.78
CA VAL A 202 16.24 1.67 -10.94
C VAL A 202 15.40 1.90 -9.68
N LEU A 203 15.92 1.50 -8.53
CA LEU A 203 15.32 1.79 -7.22
C LEU A 203 15.93 3.08 -6.70
N LEU A 204 15.08 4.05 -6.33
CA LEU A 204 15.51 5.40 -5.95
C LEU A 204 14.90 5.80 -4.60
N PHE A 205 15.73 6.34 -3.72
CA PHE A 205 15.29 7.19 -2.62
C PHE A 205 15.50 8.64 -3.03
N LEU A 206 14.41 9.36 -3.31
CA LEU A 206 14.44 10.73 -3.81
C LEU A 206 14.38 11.78 -2.71
N GLY A 207 14.09 11.35 -1.48
CA GLY A 207 13.90 12.17 -0.30
C GLY A 207 12.79 11.63 0.60
N ARG A 208 12.63 12.21 1.78
CA ARG A 208 11.54 11.88 2.69
C ARG A 208 10.21 12.42 2.13
N GLY A 209 9.13 11.71 2.38
CA GLY A 209 7.81 12.11 1.90
C GLY A 209 6.70 11.53 2.75
N HIS A 210 6.08 10.45 2.30
CA HIS A 210 5.08 9.70 3.03
C HIS A 210 5.66 9.07 4.31
N THR A 211 6.93 8.64 4.21
CA THR A 211 7.75 8.18 5.34
C THR A 211 9.17 8.73 5.23
N SER A 212 10.06 8.26 6.12
CA SER A 212 11.49 8.62 6.06
C SER A 212 12.30 7.82 5.03
N GLY A 213 11.70 6.80 4.38
CA GLY A 213 12.45 5.84 3.57
C GLY A 213 11.80 5.45 2.24
N ASP A 214 10.94 6.30 1.67
CA ASP A 214 10.13 5.96 0.49
C ASP A 214 10.98 5.63 -0.74
N VAL A 215 10.82 4.42 -1.28
CA VAL A 215 11.50 3.94 -2.48
C VAL A 215 10.58 4.03 -3.69
N VAL A 216 11.10 4.55 -4.78
CA VAL A 216 10.48 4.53 -6.10
C VAL A 216 11.19 3.51 -6.98
N ALA A 217 10.46 2.57 -7.57
CA ALA A 217 10.98 1.72 -8.63
C ALA A 217 10.69 2.37 -9.98
N TYR A 218 11.75 2.78 -10.69
CA TYR A 218 11.68 3.44 -11.98
C TYR A 218 12.15 2.52 -13.10
N LEU A 219 11.35 2.41 -14.14
CA LEU A 219 11.62 1.63 -15.35
C LEU A 219 11.74 2.60 -16.53
N PRO A 220 12.97 3.07 -16.84
CA PRO A 220 13.18 4.12 -17.86
C PRO A 220 12.64 3.73 -19.23
N LYS A 221 12.94 2.51 -19.70
CA LYS A 221 12.54 2.02 -21.01
C LYS A 221 11.02 1.87 -21.14
N GLN A 222 10.35 1.44 -20.09
CA GLN A 222 8.89 1.26 -20.05
C GLN A 222 8.14 2.55 -19.71
N ARG A 223 8.85 3.58 -19.27
CA ARG A 223 8.30 4.88 -18.83
C ARG A 223 7.26 4.72 -17.70
N VAL A 224 7.58 3.84 -16.73
CA VAL A 224 6.72 3.53 -15.56
C VAL A 224 7.48 3.80 -14.28
N VAL A 225 6.78 4.33 -13.27
CA VAL A 225 7.22 4.39 -11.88
C VAL A 225 6.25 3.63 -10.99
N ALA A 226 6.78 2.85 -10.03
CA ALA A 226 6.01 2.32 -8.92
C ALA A 226 6.46 3.04 -7.63
N THR A 227 5.52 3.66 -6.95
CA THR A 227 5.81 4.71 -5.94
C THR A 227 5.38 4.35 -4.53
N GLY A 228 4.65 3.24 -4.35
CA GLY A 228 3.97 3.02 -3.08
C GLY A 228 3.11 4.23 -2.70
N ASP A 229 3.12 4.60 -1.44
CA ASP A 229 2.32 5.70 -0.94
C ASP A 229 2.97 7.08 -1.04
N LEU A 230 4.18 7.16 -1.59
CA LEU A 230 4.77 8.46 -1.97
C LEU A 230 3.87 9.20 -2.97
N LEU A 231 3.15 8.45 -3.82
CA LEU A 231 2.16 8.98 -4.78
C LEU A 231 1.14 7.91 -5.12
N HIS A 232 -0.14 8.14 -4.78
CA HIS A 232 -1.22 7.20 -5.04
C HIS A 232 -2.53 7.89 -5.45
N GLY A 233 -3.59 7.08 -5.68
CA GLY A 233 -4.82 7.55 -6.34
C GLY A 233 -5.85 8.23 -5.47
N TRP A 234 -5.66 8.31 -4.13
CA TRP A 234 -6.62 8.90 -3.20
C TRP A 234 -5.98 9.82 -2.14
N MET A 235 -6.75 10.26 -1.13
CA MET A 235 -6.24 11.07 -0.02
C MET A 235 -5.11 10.36 0.73
N PRO A 236 -3.92 10.99 0.87
CA PRO A 236 -2.80 10.39 1.57
C PRO A 236 -3.05 10.27 3.08
N PHE A 237 -2.58 9.17 3.67
CA PHE A 237 -2.30 9.12 5.09
C PHE A 237 -1.02 9.91 5.38
N MET A 238 -1.05 10.80 6.35
CA MET A 238 0.09 11.70 6.62
C MET A 238 0.72 11.50 8.01
N GLY A 239 0.30 10.50 8.79
CA GLY A 239 0.73 10.31 10.18
C GLY A 239 2.25 10.28 10.37
N ASP A 240 2.95 9.55 9.51
CA ASP A 240 4.41 9.39 9.55
C ASP A 240 5.16 10.27 8.53
N SER A 241 4.46 11.22 7.88
CA SER A 241 4.97 11.99 6.75
C SER A 241 5.82 13.20 7.15
N TYR A 242 6.53 13.71 6.14
CA TYR A 242 7.37 14.91 6.17
C TYR A 242 6.85 15.94 5.16
N PRO A 243 5.72 16.64 5.42
CA PRO A 243 4.96 17.34 4.40
C PRO A 243 5.75 18.30 3.51
N PRO A 244 6.62 19.22 4.01
CA PRO A 244 7.39 20.09 3.13
C PRO A 244 8.44 19.35 2.31
N GLU A 245 9.07 18.32 2.89
CA GLU A 245 10.04 17.50 2.17
C GLU A 245 9.34 16.63 1.13
N TRP A 246 8.11 16.19 1.40
CA TRP A 246 7.31 15.42 0.45
C TRP A 246 7.06 16.20 -0.84
N VAL A 247 6.74 17.50 -0.75
CA VAL A 247 6.63 18.37 -1.92
C VAL A 247 7.95 18.38 -2.71
N ALA A 248 9.09 18.56 -2.06
CA ALA A 248 10.40 18.55 -2.70
C ALA A 248 10.75 17.19 -3.33
N THR A 249 10.37 16.10 -2.68
CA THR A 249 10.57 14.74 -3.19
C THR A 249 9.73 14.46 -4.44
N LEU A 250 8.49 14.98 -4.48
CA LEU A 250 7.65 14.92 -5.68
C LEU A 250 8.19 15.80 -6.81
N ASP A 251 8.76 16.97 -6.49
CA ASP A 251 9.47 17.81 -7.48
C ASP A 251 10.71 17.08 -8.06
N ALA A 252 11.38 16.25 -7.27
CA ALA A 252 12.47 15.40 -7.76
C ALA A 252 11.95 14.24 -8.64
N LEU A 253 10.84 13.63 -8.27
CA LEU A 253 10.17 12.58 -9.06
C LEU A 253 9.70 13.12 -10.42
N ASP A 254 9.17 14.36 -10.50
CA ASP A 254 8.70 14.96 -11.76
C ASP A 254 9.81 15.11 -12.80
N LYS A 255 11.08 15.17 -12.40
CA LYS A 255 12.23 15.24 -13.31
C LYS A 255 12.52 13.94 -14.05
N LEU A 256 11.97 12.81 -13.60
CA LEU A 256 12.10 11.54 -14.29
C LEU A 256 11.17 11.51 -15.52
N ASP A 257 11.60 10.79 -16.54
CA ASP A 257 10.85 10.63 -17.79
C ASP A 257 9.96 9.38 -17.73
N PHE A 258 8.67 9.56 -17.37
CA PHE A 258 7.68 8.48 -17.28
C PHE A 258 6.29 8.97 -17.69
N ASP A 259 5.42 8.01 -18.03
CA ASP A 259 4.03 8.24 -18.40
C ASP A 259 3.03 7.68 -17.38
N HIS A 260 3.38 6.56 -16.74
CA HIS A 260 2.49 5.80 -15.88
C HIS A 260 3.01 5.69 -14.45
N ILE A 261 2.07 5.80 -13.50
CA ILE A 261 2.32 5.67 -12.07
C ILE A 261 1.51 4.47 -11.56
N VAL A 262 2.22 3.48 -10.99
CA VAL A 262 1.62 2.43 -10.16
C VAL A 262 1.80 2.87 -8.70
N GLY A 263 0.78 3.51 -8.14
CA GLY A 263 0.77 3.94 -6.75
C GLY A 263 0.34 2.82 -5.81
N GLY A 264 0.59 2.99 -4.51
CA GLY A 264 0.26 1.99 -3.49
C GLY A 264 -1.25 1.73 -3.37
N HIS A 265 -2.07 2.70 -3.76
CA HIS A 265 -3.53 2.59 -3.71
C HIS A 265 -4.21 3.24 -4.91
N GLY A 266 -5.42 2.78 -5.23
CA GLY A 266 -6.22 3.28 -6.35
C GLY A 266 -5.79 2.71 -7.69
N GLY A 267 -6.26 3.30 -8.79
CA GLY A 267 -5.91 2.87 -10.15
C GLY A 267 -4.55 3.39 -10.62
N VAL A 268 -4.03 2.82 -11.71
CA VAL A 268 -2.88 3.37 -12.43
C VAL A 268 -3.19 4.81 -12.86
N LYS A 269 -2.25 5.71 -12.63
CA LYS A 269 -2.40 7.15 -12.90
C LYS A 269 -1.42 7.62 -13.98
N PRO A 270 -1.78 8.65 -14.77
CA PRO A 270 -0.85 9.31 -15.67
C PRO A 270 0.10 10.24 -14.89
N LYS A 271 1.23 10.64 -15.50
CA LYS A 271 2.20 11.58 -14.90
C LYS A 271 1.55 12.91 -14.45
N SER A 272 0.51 13.38 -15.13
CA SER A 272 -0.21 14.60 -14.74
C SER A 272 -0.82 14.53 -13.32
N HIS A 273 -1.10 13.33 -12.81
CA HIS A 273 -1.61 13.14 -11.44
C HIS A 273 -0.56 13.51 -10.37
N LEU A 274 0.74 13.42 -10.68
CA LEU A 274 1.80 13.86 -9.78
C LEU A 274 1.64 15.33 -9.40
N ARG A 275 1.40 16.19 -10.37
CA ARG A 275 1.22 17.64 -10.11
C ARG A 275 -0.01 17.91 -9.27
N PHE A 276 -1.12 17.26 -9.57
CA PHE A 276 -2.35 17.36 -8.78
C PHE A 276 -2.11 16.99 -7.30
N PHE A 277 -1.42 15.87 -7.06
CA PHE A 277 -1.13 15.38 -5.70
C PHE A 277 -0.12 16.29 -4.98
N ARG A 278 0.92 16.73 -5.68
CA ARG A 278 1.93 17.67 -5.19
C ARG A 278 1.30 19.01 -4.80
N ASP A 279 0.41 19.52 -5.64
CA ASP A 279 -0.28 20.80 -5.40
C ASP A 279 -1.24 20.69 -4.21
N TYR A 280 -1.89 19.54 -4.00
CA TYR A 280 -2.66 19.29 -2.79
C TYR A 280 -1.80 19.45 -1.53
N LEU A 281 -0.60 18.85 -1.47
CA LEU A 281 0.29 18.97 -0.32
C LEU A 281 0.78 20.41 -0.11
N ALA A 282 1.15 21.10 -1.18
CA ALA A 282 1.61 22.47 -1.11
C ALA A 282 0.50 23.43 -0.62
N ASP A 283 -0.71 23.32 -1.20
CA ASP A 283 -1.87 24.13 -0.81
C ASP A 283 -2.32 23.83 0.61
N LEU A 284 -2.26 22.56 1.05
CA LEU A 284 -2.55 22.17 2.43
C LEU A 284 -1.60 22.86 3.42
N ILE A 285 -0.31 22.80 3.17
CA ILE A 285 0.70 23.43 4.05
C ILE A 285 0.48 24.93 4.13
N GLU A 286 0.28 25.59 2.98
CA GLU A 286 0.07 27.04 2.93
C GLU A 286 -1.23 27.46 3.60
N ALA A 287 -2.33 26.75 3.36
CA ALA A 287 -3.63 27.04 4.00
C ALA A 287 -3.57 26.87 5.52
N VAL A 288 -2.87 25.84 6.03
CA VAL A 288 -2.69 25.66 7.48
C VAL A 288 -1.79 26.75 8.07
N ARG A 289 -0.72 27.15 7.38
CA ARG A 289 0.11 28.31 7.81
C ARG A 289 -0.71 29.60 7.90
N ALA A 290 -1.54 29.87 6.91
CA ALA A 290 -2.41 31.03 6.90
C ALA A 290 -3.46 31.00 8.03
N ALA A 291 -4.07 29.83 8.31
CA ALA A 291 -5.01 29.66 9.43
C ALA A 291 -4.33 29.93 10.77
N ARG A 292 -3.13 29.42 11.00
CA ARG A 292 -2.34 29.69 12.21
C ARG A 292 -1.95 31.16 12.34
N ALA A 293 -1.56 31.80 11.24
CA ALA A 293 -1.24 33.24 11.24
C ALA A 293 -2.45 34.10 11.63
N ARG A 294 -3.68 33.65 11.36
CA ARG A 294 -4.92 34.28 11.82
C ARG A 294 -5.26 33.96 13.28
N GLY A 295 -4.48 33.11 13.96
CA GLY A 295 -4.74 32.69 15.34
C GLY A 295 -5.85 31.64 15.49
N GLU A 296 -6.20 30.93 14.42
CA GLU A 296 -7.22 29.89 14.44
C GLU A 296 -6.78 28.70 15.29
N THR A 297 -7.70 28.19 16.13
CA THR A 297 -7.50 26.91 16.82
C THR A 297 -7.48 25.75 15.82
N LEU A 298 -7.05 24.55 16.24
CA LEU A 298 -7.05 23.38 15.37
C LEU A 298 -8.43 23.09 14.77
N ASP A 299 -9.50 23.17 15.56
CA ASP A 299 -10.86 22.90 15.09
C ASP A 299 -11.35 23.95 14.08
N GLN A 300 -11.02 25.23 14.32
CA GLN A 300 -11.28 26.30 13.37
C GLN A 300 -10.50 26.10 12.06
N ALA A 301 -9.21 25.74 12.16
CA ALA A 301 -8.37 25.45 11.02
C ALA A 301 -8.88 24.23 10.21
N LYS A 302 -9.34 23.16 10.88
CA LYS A 302 -9.96 22.01 10.19
C LYS A 302 -11.14 22.44 9.32
N THR A 303 -11.95 23.36 9.80
CA THR A 303 -13.12 23.86 9.05
C THR A 303 -12.70 24.80 7.92
N SER A 304 -11.89 25.83 8.22
CA SER A 304 -11.52 26.86 7.26
C SER A 304 -10.64 26.33 6.12
N VAL A 305 -9.65 25.49 6.45
CA VAL A 305 -8.71 24.91 5.47
C VAL A 305 -9.43 23.90 4.59
N ALA A 306 -10.28 23.00 5.15
CA ALA A 306 -11.06 22.06 4.34
C ALA A 306 -11.95 22.79 3.33
N ALA A 307 -12.58 23.90 3.71
CA ALA A 307 -13.41 24.71 2.82
C ALA A 307 -12.60 25.31 1.64
N VAL A 308 -11.33 25.67 1.87
CA VAL A 308 -10.43 26.21 0.82
C VAL A 308 -9.97 25.11 -0.13
N LEU A 309 -9.64 23.91 0.39
CA LEU A 309 -9.08 22.82 -0.40
C LEU A 309 -10.13 22.02 -1.18
N LYS A 310 -11.32 21.85 -0.63
CA LYS A 310 -12.37 20.99 -1.18
C LYS A 310 -12.72 21.30 -2.64
N PRO A 311 -12.97 22.55 -3.07
CA PRO A 311 -13.31 22.85 -4.45
C PRO A 311 -12.25 22.48 -5.47
N LYS A 312 -10.97 22.38 -5.03
CA LYS A 312 -9.83 22.07 -5.90
C LYS A 312 -9.55 20.56 -5.99
N PHE A 313 -9.75 19.83 -4.89
CA PHE A 313 -9.14 18.51 -4.75
C PHE A 313 -10.14 17.36 -4.53
N ASP A 314 -11.37 17.61 -4.06
CA ASP A 314 -12.35 16.58 -3.71
C ASP A 314 -12.58 15.58 -4.87
N ALA A 315 -12.85 16.09 -6.07
CA ALA A 315 -13.15 15.25 -7.24
C ALA A 315 -12.01 14.30 -7.65
N GLY A 316 -10.75 14.66 -7.35
CA GLY A 316 -9.56 13.87 -7.70
C GLY A 316 -9.08 12.91 -6.60
N MET A 317 -9.75 12.89 -5.43
CA MET A 317 -9.36 12.10 -4.25
C MET A 317 -10.26 10.89 -4.01
N ASP A 318 -10.89 10.38 -5.04
CA ASP A 318 -11.68 9.13 -5.05
C ASP A 318 -12.76 9.07 -3.94
N GLY A 319 -13.44 10.23 -3.69
CA GLY A 319 -14.51 10.34 -2.68
C GLY A 319 -14.03 10.26 -1.24
N ARG A 320 -12.73 10.34 -0.96
CA ARG A 320 -12.14 10.20 0.39
C ARG A 320 -11.75 11.52 1.05
N PHE A 321 -12.02 12.65 0.39
CA PHE A 321 -11.60 13.96 0.87
C PHE A 321 -12.14 14.26 2.28
N ASP A 322 -13.46 14.26 2.45
CA ASP A 322 -14.10 14.65 3.73
C ASP A 322 -13.71 13.74 4.91
N GLY A 323 -13.49 12.46 4.66
CA GLY A 323 -13.09 11.49 5.68
C GLY A 323 -11.65 11.60 6.15
N SER A 324 -10.77 12.26 5.38
CA SER A 324 -9.32 12.24 5.63
C SER A 324 -8.69 13.62 5.78
N VAL A 325 -9.24 14.66 5.16
CA VAL A 325 -8.65 16.02 5.15
C VAL A 325 -8.40 16.57 6.54
N GLY A 326 -9.30 16.31 7.49
CA GLY A 326 -9.17 16.79 8.87
C GLY A 326 -7.92 16.23 9.58
N ALA A 327 -7.58 14.96 9.35
CA ALA A 327 -6.35 14.34 9.89
C ALA A 327 -5.09 14.95 9.25
N ASN A 328 -5.11 15.22 7.94
CA ASN A 328 -4.01 15.84 7.23
C ASN A 328 -3.77 17.30 7.69
N ILE A 329 -4.84 18.06 7.90
CA ILE A 329 -4.75 19.40 8.49
C ILE A 329 -4.15 19.35 9.89
N GLU A 330 -4.62 18.42 10.72
CA GLU A 330 -4.08 18.24 12.08
C GLU A 330 -2.59 17.92 12.07
N LYS A 331 -2.15 17.03 11.20
CA LYS A 331 -0.73 16.69 11.06
C LYS A 331 0.13 17.92 10.77
N VAL A 332 -0.23 18.69 9.75
CA VAL A 332 0.51 19.91 9.37
C VAL A 332 0.43 20.97 10.45
N TYR A 333 -0.75 21.15 11.08
CA TYR A 333 -0.94 22.12 12.16
C TYR A 333 -0.02 21.83 13.36
N ARG A 334 0.00 20.57 13.82
CA ARG A 334 0.85 20.13 14.95
C ARG A 334 2.33 20.19 14.63
N ASP A 335 2.73 19.84 13.43
CA ASP A 335 4.14 19.90 13.01
C ASP A 335 4.65 21.34 12.98
N LEU A 336 3.83 22.30 12.49
CA LEU A 336 4.14 23.74 12.55
C LEU A 336 4.19 24.25 13.99
N GLU A 337 3.31 23.76 14.88
CA GLU A 337 3.32 24.10 16.29
C GLU A 337 4.60 23.61 16.97
N ALA A 338 5.04 22.42 16.67
CA ALA A 338 6.27 21.82 17.17
C ALA A 338 7.54 22.36 16.49
N LYS A 339 7.42 23.30 15.56
CA LYS A 339 8.55 23.88 14.78
C LYS A 339 9.41 22.78 14.11
N LYS A 340 8.77 21.76 13.56
CA LYS A 340 9.47 20.65 12.89
C LYS A 340 10.00 21.05 11.52
N TYR A 341 9.53 22.17 10.93
CA TYR A 341 9.97 22.77 9.68
C TYR A 341 9.57 24.25 9.57
#